data_b846d38c1bd622a417c2080165fb4f93
#
_entry.id   b846d38c1bd622a417c2080165fb4f93
#
_cell.length_a   1.000
_cell.length_b   1.000
_cell.length_c   1.000
_cell.angle_alpha   90.00
_cell.angle_beta   90.00
_cell.angle_gamma   90.00
#
_symmetry.space_group_name_H-M   'P 1'
#
loop_
_entity.id
_entity.type
_entity.pdbx_description
1 polymer ?
#
loop_
_entity_poly.entity_id
_entity_poly.type
_entity_poly.pdbx_seq_one_letter_code
_entity_poly.pdbx_strand_id
1 'polypeptide(L)'
;KERVDPRATSDFDALLSDPALDTVVECMGGLTPAYEYIKAALTANKNVVTSNKAVVSAHFEEFMTLAAEAGVNFKIEACVCGGIPWIAGIQKVRRIDEISAFWGIMNGTTNYIVYSMLKDGTDFAEVLSKAQELGYAERDPSSDIDGIDVRSKTMISASIAFDVICTDQIPMSGIRNLTKRDLAMFGSHDMTIKLFGRGVSDGSSYAVAVEPVAV
;
A
#
# COMPACT_ATOMS: atom_id res chain seq x y z
N LYS A 1 10.73 -29.85 16.55
CA LYS A 1 10.09 -28.97 17.57
C LYS A 1 10.81 -27.64 17.45
N GLU A 2 10.19 -26.63 16.84
CA GLU A 2 10.68 -25.27 16.90
C GLU A 2 10.73 -24.84 18.37
N ARG A 3 11.84 -24.28 18.76
CA ARG A 3 12.02 -23.71 20.10
C ARG A 3 11.24 -22.41 20.11
N VAL A 4 10.07 -22.40 20.72
CA VAL A 4 9.34 -21.15 20.99
C VAL A 4 10.18 -20.32 21.97
N ASP A 5 10.37 -19.04 21.67
CA ASP A 5 11.06 -18.11 22.57
C ASP A 5 10.30 -18.08 23.92
N PRO A 6 10.99 -18.21 25.07
CA PRO A 6 10.33 -18.21 26.37
C PRO A 6 9.57 -16.90 26.71
N ARG A 7 9.83 -15.82 25.94
CA ARG A 7 9.09 -14.55 26.05
C ARG A 7 7.80 -14.55 25.21
N ALA A 8 7.59 -15.56 24.35
CA ALA A 8 6.39 -15.61 23.52
C ALA A 8 5.14 -15.89 24.38
N THR A 9 4.10 -15.11 24.16
CA THR A 9 2.81 -15.25 24.82
C THR A 9 1.69 -15.10 23.79
N SER A 10 0.54 -15.72 24.06
CA SER A 10 -0.72 -15.48 23.34
C SER A 10 -1.64 -14.50 24.08
N ASP A 11 -1.23 -14.03 25.27
CA ASP A 11 -1.97 -13.06 26.08
C ASP A 11 -1.59 -11.64 25.67
N PHE A 12 -2.38 -11.05 24.78
CA PHE A 12 -2.14 -9.70 24.29
C PHE A 12 -2.44 -8.63 25.34
N ASP A 13 -3.41 -8.86 26.23
CA ASP A 13 -3.77 -7.92 27.28
C ASP A 13 -2.63 -7.79 28.31
N ALA A 14 -1.93 -8.87 28.60
CA ALA A 14 -0.72 -8.82 29.42
C ALA A 14 0.37 -7.97 28.78
N LEU A 15 0.55 -8.03 27.44
CA LEU A 15 1.49 -7.17 26.73
C LEU A 15 1.09 -5.69 26.77
N LEU A 16 -0.20 -5.39 26.61
CA LEU A 16 -0.70 -4.03 26.69
C LEU A 16 -0.53 -3.41 28.09
N SER A 17 -0.67 -4.22 29.13
CA SER A 17 -0.57 -3.80 30.53
C SER A 17 0.86 -3.66 31.03
N ASP A 18 1.86 -4.21 30.31
CA ASP A 18 3.26 -4.15 30.73
C ASP A 18 3.83 -2.73 30.49
N PRO A 19 4.23 -2.00 31.54
CA PRO A 19 4.80 -0.67 31.42
C PRO A 19 6.19 -0.65 30.80
N ALA A 20 6.89 -1.79 30.70
CA ALA A 20 8.19 -1.90 30.07
C ALA A 20 8.09 -1.98 28.52
N LEU A 21 6.89 -2.26 27.99
CA LEU A 21 6.63 -2.31 26.55
C LEU A 21 5.96 -1.01 26.11
N ASP A 22 6.63 -0.23 25.30
CA ASP A 22 6.13 1.06 24.80
C ASP A 22 5.69 1.00 23.32
N THR A 23 6.02 -0.06 22.60
CA THR A 23 5.80 -0.17 21.14
C THR A 23 5.30 -1.56 20.76
N VAL A 24 4.25 -1.60 19.95
CA VAL A 24 3.71 -2.81 19.31
C VAL A 24 4.06 -2.76 17.82
N VAL A 25 4.61 -3.87 17.29
CA VAL A 25 4.87 -4.05 15.86
C VAL A 25 3.89 -5.08 15.32
N GLU A 26 2.96 -4.64 14.47
CA GLU A 26 1.96 -5.49 13.82
C GLU A 26 2.46 -5.93 12.44
N CYS A 27 2.50 -7.26 12.19
CA CYS A 27 2.99 -7.88 10.96
C CYS A 27 2.08 -9.02 10.47
N MET A 28 0.80 -9.03 10.87
CA MET A 28 -0.09 -10.16 10.57
C MET A 28 -0.65 -10.12 9.16
N GLY A 29 -1.03 -8.94 8.67
CA GLY A 29 -1.77 -8.80 7.41
C GLY A 29 -3.28 -9.04 7.55
N GLY A 30 -4.04 -8.65 6.52
CA GLY A 30 -5.51 -8.70 6.53
C GLY A 30 -6.14 -7.63 7.42
N LEU A 31 -7.47 -7.69 7.61
CA LEU A 31 -8.21 -6.72 8.42
C LEU A 31 -8.34 -7.18 9.86
N THR A 32 -8.80 -8.40 10.07
CA THR A 32 -9.08 -9.01 11.37
C THR A 32 -8.09 -10.15 11.62
N PRO A 33 -7.44 -10.25 12.79
CA PRO A 33 -7.59 -9.42 14.00
C PRO A 33 -6.67 -8.19 14.08
N ALA A 34 -6.01 -7.78 12.99
CA ALA A 34 -5.06 -6.68 13.00
C ALA A 34 -5.68 -5.36 13.48
N TYR A 35 -6.92 -5.07 13.05
CA TYR A 35 -7.66 -3.88 13.47
C TYR A 35 -7.79 -3.81 14.99
N GLU A 36 -8.25 -4.89 15.61
CA GLU A 36 -8.51 -4.97 17.04
C GLU A 36 -7.21 -4.75 17.83
N TYR A 37 -6.11 -5.35 17.39
CA TYR A 37 -4.82 -5.24 18.07
C TYR A 37 -4.20 -3.84 17.91
N ILE A 38 -4.26 -3.23 16.73
CA ILE A 38 -3.78 -1.87 16.52
C ILE A 38 -4.58 -0.89 17.37
N LYS A 39 -5.91 -0.99 17.33
CA LYS A 39 -6.80 -0.13 18.12
C LYS A 39 -6.55 -0.26 19.61
N ALA A 40 -6.46 -1.48 20.12
CA ALA A 40 -6.19 -1.73 21.55
C ALA A 40 -4.81 -1.18 21.96
N ALA A 41 -3.77 -1.35 21.13
CA ALA A 41 -2.45 -0.82 21.41
C ALA A 41 -2.43 0.71 21.48
N LEU A 42 -3.03 1.39 20.50
CA LEU A 42 -3.15 2.87 20.50
C LEU A 42 -3.94 3.37 21.72
N THR A 43 -5.06 2.71 22.04
CA THR A 43 -5.89 3.05 23.22
C THR A 43 -5.14 2.82 24.55
N ALA A 44 -4.22 1.86 24.59
CA ALA A 44 -3.35 1.61 25.74
C ALA A 44 -2.09 2.51 25.79
N ASN A 45 -2.08 3.60 25.02
CA ASN A 45 -0.95 4.54 24.90
C ASN A 45 0.37 3.87 24.47
N LYS A 46 0.30 2.85 23.59
CA LYS A 46 1.47 2.22 22.99
C LYS A 46 1.71 2.81 21.60
N ASN A 47 2.97 3.04 21.24
CA ASN A 47 3.33 3.30 19.86
C ASN A 47 3.02 2.07 19.01
N VAL A 48 2.60 2.28 17.76
CA VAL A 48 2.35 1.19 16.82
C VAL A 48 3.15 1.38 15.55
N VAL A 49 3.75 0.29 15.08
CA VAL A 49 4.41 0.19 13.77
C VAL A 49 3.73 -0.93 12.99
N THR A 50 3.29 -0.67 11.77
CA THR A 50 2.66 -1.70 10.93
C THR A 50 3.07 -1.59 9.47
N SER A 51 3.12 -2.74 8.78
CA SER A 51 3.24 -2.85 7.33
C SER A 51 1.92 -3.21 6.64
N ASN A 52 0.83 -3.33 7.41
CA ASN A 52 -0.46 -3.82 6.95
C ASN A 52 -1.28 -2.73 6.28
N LYS A 53 -1.02 -2.52 4.98
CA LYS A 53 -1.71 -1.50 4.19
C LYS A 53 -3.22 -1.68 4.12
N ALA A 54 -3.72 -2.92 4.20
CA ALA A 54 -5.15 -3.19 4.10
C ALA A 54 -5.91 -2.60 5.30
N VAL A 55 -5.45 -2.88 6.52
CA VAL A 55 -6.08 -2.34 7.72
C VAL A 55 -5.86 -0.84 7.85
N VAL A 56 -4.68 -0.34 7.47
CA VAL A 56 -4.38 1.09 7.53
C VAL A 56 -5.24 1.88 6.54
N SER A 57 -5.38 1.42 5.29
CA SER A 57 -6.22 2.13 4.31
C SER A 57 -7.70 2.11 4.67
N ALA A 58 -8.18 1.06 5.33
CA ALA A 58 -9.58 0.93 5.74
C ALA A 58 -9.94 1.77 6.99
N HIS A 59 -8.97 2.01 7.88
CA HIS A 59 -9.19 2.65 9.19
C HIS A 59 -8.23 3.83 9.44
N PHE A 60 -7.76 4.49 8.37
CA PHE A 60 -6.73 5.52 8.44
C PHE A 60 -7.09 6.64 9.42
N GLU A 61 -8.27 7.23 9.27
CA GLU A 61 -8.75 8.33 10.10
C GLU A 61 -8.80 7.94 11.59
N GLU A 62 -9.42 6.79 11.89
CA GLU A 62 -9.57 6.31 13.25
C GLU A 62 -8.21 6.11 13.93
N PHE A 63 -7.28 5.44 13.25
CA PHE A 63 -5.96 5.19 13.83
C PHE A 63 -5.12 6.45 14.02
N MET A 64 -5.20 7.38 13.06
CA MET A 64 -4.51 8.66 13.20
C MET A 64 -5.07 9.49 14.35
N THR A 65 -6.40 9.51 14.52
CA THR A 65 -7.08 10.19 15.63
C THR A 65 -6.71 9.57 16.97
N LEU A 66 -6.80 8.26 17.11
CA LEU A 66 -6.42 7.54 18.35
C LEU A 66 -4.96 7.80 18.72
N ALA A 67 -4.05 7.76 17.77
CA ALA A 67 -2.64 8.02 18.02
C ALA A 67 -2.40 9.47 18.48
N ALA A 68 -3.09 10.43 17.86
CA ALA A 68 -2.99 11.85 18.23
C ALA A 68 -3.56 12.11 19.64
N GLU A 69 -4.74 11.56 19.96
CA GLU A 69 -5.38 11.69 21.28
C GLU A 69 -4.54 11.04 22.40
N ALA A 70 -3.94 9.88 22.12
CA ALA A 70 -3.07 9.18 23.06
C ALA A 70 -1.65 9.80 23.16
N GLY A 71 -1.27 10.70 22.25
CA GLY A 71 0.07 11.29 22.17
C GLY A 71 1.17 10.29 21.80
N VAL A 72 0.84 9.23 21.07
CA VAL A 72 1.76 8.17 20.66
C VAL A 72 2.01 8.17 19.14
N ASN A 73 3.02 7.43 18.72
CA ASN A 73 3.37 7.33 17.31
C ASN A 73 2.62 6.18 16.63
N PHE A 74 2.06 6.44 15.46
CA PHE A 74 1.58 5.45 14.53
C PHE A 74 2.44 5.48 13.26
N LYS A 75 3.30 4.48 13.06
CA LYS A 75 4.29 4.42 11.98
C LYS A 75 3.87 3.40 10.94
N ILE A 76 3.70 3.87 9.70
CA ILE A 76 3.11 3.12 8.59
C ILE A 76 3.98 3.15 7.32
N GLU A 77 5.26 3.51 7.42
CA GLU A 77 6.15 3.64 6.26
C GLU A 77 6.15 2.39 5.38
N ALA A 78 6.22 1.20 5.99
CA ALA A 78 6.27 -0.06 5.26
C ALA A 78 4.92 -0.46 4.59
N CYS A 79 3.83 0.28 4.82
CA CYS A 79 2.55 0.08 4.13
C CYS A 79 2.62 0.49 2.65
N VAL A 80 3.50 1.43 2.29
CA VAL A 80 3.61 1.94 0.93
C VAL A 80 5.05 1.83 0.45
N CYS A 81 5.26 1.08 -0.63
CA CYS A 81 6.56 0.91 -1.29
C CYS A 81 7.67 0.27 -0.42
N GLY A 82 7.33 -0.41 0.67
CA GLY A 82 8.25 -1.20 1.49
C GLY A 82 9.41 -0.38 2.05
N GLY A 83 10.64 -0.66 1.64
CA GLY A 83 11.84 0.03 2.11
C GLY A 83 12.14 1.36 1.41
N ILE A 84 11.34 1.79 0.45
CA ILE A 84 11.48 3.12 -0.18
C ILE A 84 10.84 4.15 0.75
N PRO A 85 11.54 5.23 1.15
CA PRO A 85 11.04 6.23 2.10
C PRO A 85 10.00 7.15 1.45
N TRP A 86 8.88 6.59 1.03
CA TRP A 86 7.82 7.28 0.30
C TRP A 86 6.99 8.19 1.21
N ILE A 87 6.44 7.63 2.29
CA ILE A 87 5.63 8.39 3.26
C ILE A 87 6.48 9.44 3.96
N ALA A 88 7.68 9.07 4.39
CA ALA A 88 8.62 10.01 4.98
C ALA A 88 8.99 11.14 4.02
N GLY A 89 9.13 10.84 2.72
CA GLY A 89 9.34 11.83 1.66
C GLY A 89 8.18 12.82 1.55
N ILE A 90 6.94 12.32 1.48
CA ILE A 90 5.72 13.14 1.47
C ILE A 90 5.65 14.04 2.72
N GLN A 91 5.82 13.47 3.90
CA GLN A 91 5.77 14.20 5.17
C GLN A 91 6.87 15.27 5.26
N LYS A 92 8.06 15.00 4.70
CA LYS A 92 9.16 15.97 4.67
C LYS A 92 8.85 17.17 3.77
N VAL A 93 8.29 16.93 2.58
CA VAL A 93 7.89 18.00 1.65
C VAL A 93 6.80 18.86 2.28
N ARG A 94 5.78 18.25 2.87
CA ARG A 94 4.65 18.96 3.52
C ARG A 94 5.05 19.89 4.68
N ARG A 95 6.26 19.78 5.19
CA ARG A 95 6.75 20.73 6.23
C ARG A 95 7.13 22.09 5.66
N ILE A 96 7.37 22.19 4.37
CA ILE A 96 7.91 23.39 3.72
C ILE A 96 7.08 23.83 2.52
N ASP A 97 6.24 22.93 1.95
CA ASP A 97 5.48 23.24 0.75
C ASP A 97 4.20 22.37 0.67
N GLU A 98 3.29 22.73 -0.23
CA GLU A 98 2.09 21.97 -0.57
C GLU A 98 2.37 20.99 -1.70
N ILE A 99 1.78 19.80 -1.62
CA ILE A 99 1.88 18.81 -2.68
C ILE A 99 0.67 18.95 -3.60
N SER A 100 0.91 19.38 -4.83
CA SER A 100 -0.14 19.50 -5.86
C SER A 100 -0.38 18.19 -6.62
N ALA A 101 0.61 17.28 -6.66
CA ALA A 101 0.47 16.01 -7.36
C ALA A 101 1.47 14.96 -6.85
N PHE A 102 1.07 13.70 -6.91
CA PHE A 102 1.96 12.55 -6.80
C PHE A 102 1.55 11.46 -7.80
N TRP A 103 2.50 10.66 -8.21
CA TRP A 103 2.27 9.43 -8.97
C TRP A 103 3.41 8.44 -8.75
N GLY A 104 3.11 7.15 -8.95
CA GLY A 104 4.13 6.12 -8.80
C GLY A 104 3.70 4.74 -9.28
N ILE A 105 4.67 3.92 -9.64
CA ILE A 105 4.51 2.50 -9.90
C ILE A 105 4.64 1.79 -8.56
N MET A 106 3.52 1.51 -7.89
CA MET A 106 3.49 1.06 -6.50
C MET A 106 3.40 -0.47 -6.35
N ASN A 107 3.44 -1.22 -7.44
CA ASN A 107 3.33 -2.69 -7.41
C ASN A 107 4.35 -3.35 -8.35
N GLY A 108 5.20 -4.20 -7.78
CA GLY A 108 6.27 -4.89 -8.52
C GLY A 108 5.75 -5.96 -9.47
N THR A 109 4.74 -6.72 -9.06
CA THR A 109 4.14 -7.82 -9.86
C THR A 109 3.56 -7.31 -11.17
N THR A 110 2.73 -6.27 -11.12
CA THR A 110 2.15 -5.66 -12.32
C THR A 110 3.20 -5.02 -13.21
N ASN A 111 4.22 -4.39 -12.62
CA ASN A 111 5.33 -3.83 -13.40
C ASN A 111 6.12 -4.92 -14.13
N TYR A 112 6.38 -6.05 -13.47
CA TYR A 112 7.03 -7.21 -14.09
C TYR A 112 6.19 -7.78 -15.24
N ILE A 113 4.88 -8.00 -15.02
CA ILE A 113 3.97 -8.57 -16.03
C ILE A 113 3.95 -7.69 -17.27
N VAL A 114 3.67 -6.41 -17.13
CA VAL A 114 3.56 -5.49 -18.27
C VAL A 114 4.91 -5.34 -19.03
N TYR A 115 6.03 -5.27 -18.27
CA TYR A 115 7.35 -5.24 -18.87
C TYR A 115 7.65 -6.49 -19.69
N SER A 116 7.36 -7.68 -19.15
CA SER A 116 7.62 -8.95 -19.84
C SER A 116 6.73 -9.12 -21.07
N MET A 117 5.46 -8.74 -20.99
CA MET A 117 4.56 -8.74 -22.15
C MET A 117 5.10 -7.87 -23.29
N LEU A 118 5.58 -6.67 -22.99
CA LEU A 118 6.13 -5.75 -24.00
C LEU A 118 7.44 -6.30 -24.58
N LYS A 119 8.36 -6.73 -23.70
CA LYS A 119 9.70 -7.17 -24.11
C LYS A 119 9.68 -8.45 -24.94
N ASP A 120 8.88 -9.42 -24.52
CA ASP A 120 8.87 -10.76 -25.07
C ASP A 120 7.75 -10.96 -26.12
N GLY A 121 6.85 -9.98 -26.29
CA GLY A 121 5.67 -10.05 -27.15
C GLY A 121 4.69 -11.16 -26.75
N THR A 122 4.65 -11.50 -25.46
CA THR A 122 3.93 -12.66 -24.90
C THR A 122 2.57 -12.21 -24.36
N ASP A 123 1.59 -13.11 -24.38
CA ASP A 123 0.25 -12.83 -23.86
C ASP A 123 0.23 -12.79 -22.32
N PHE A 124 -0.73 -12.01 -21.78
CA PHE A 124 -0.90 -11.79 -20.35
C PHE A 124 -0.96 -13.09 -19.54
N ALA A 125 -1.73 -14.08 -19.98
CA ALA A 125 -1.92 -15.34 -19.25
C ALA A 125 -0.61 -16.14 -19.10
N GLU A 126 0.23 -16.14 -20.12
CA GLU A 126 1.52 -16.85 -20.12
C GLU A 126 2.51 -16.14 -19.19
N VAL A 127 2.58 -14.81 -19.25
CA VAL A 127 3.45 -14.02 -18.37
C VAL A 127 3.00 -14.14 -16.90
N LEU A 128 1.70 -14.13 -16.65
CA LEU A 128 1.16 -14.32 -15.30
C LEU A 128 1.53 -15.71 -14.74
N SER A 129 1.38 -16.77 -15.53
CA SER A 129 1.81 -18.13 -15.11
C SER A 129 3.28 -18.16 -14.73
N LYS A 130 4.13 -17.54 -15.53
CA LYS A 130 5.57 -17.44 -15.26
C LYS A 130 5.88 -16.61 -14.01
N ALA A 131 5.13 -15.52 -13.79
CA ALA A 131 5.26 -14.71 -12.57
C ALA A 131 4.90 -15.53 -11.31
N GLN A 132 3.88 -16.39 -11.40
CA GLN A 132 3.50 -17.31 -10.32
C GLN A 132 4.58 -18.37 -10.06
N GLU A 133 5.13 -18.98 -11.10
CA GLU A 133 6.22 -19.95 -10.99
C GLU A 133 7.48 -19.35 -10.34
N LEU A 134 7.78 -18.07 -10.62
CA LEU A 134 8.92 -17.35 -10.06
C LEU A 134 8.64 -16.76 -8.66
N GLY A 135 7.41 -16.88 -8.16
CA GLY A 135 7.02 -16.36 -6.85
C GLY A 135 6.77 -14.85 -6.82
N TYR A 136 6.64 -14.18 -7.97
CA TYR A 136 6.27 -12.76 -8.06
C TYR A 136 4.77 -12.52 -7.93
N ALA A 137 3.95 -13.51 -8.28
CA ALA A 137 2.51 -13.49 -8.12
C ALA A 137 2.04 -14.68 -7.29
N GLU A 138 1.08 -14.45 -6.42
CA GLU A 138 0.42 -15.50 -5.65
C GLU A 138 -0.54 -16.32 -6.54
N ARG A 139 -1.05 -17.46 -5.99
CA ARG A 139 -2.03 -18.29 -6.68
C ARG A 139 -3.29 -17.51 -7.05
N ASP A 140 -3.77 -16.65 -6.15
CA ASP A 140 -4.78 -15.64 -6.46
C ASP A 140 -4.11 -14.27 -6.60
N PRO A 141 -3.83 -13.83 -7.83
CA PRO A 141 -3.12 -12.59 -8.09
C PRO A 141 -4.04 -11.36 -8.13
N SER A 142 -5.33 -11.51 -7.82
CA SER A 142 -6.35 -10.46 -8.02
C SER A 142 -6.01 -9.16 -7.31
N SER A 143 -5.39 -9.23 -6.12
CA SER A 143 -4.95 -8.04 -5.38
C SER A 143 -3.98 -7.18 -6.21
N ASP A 144 -3.09 -7.81 -6.96
CA ASP A 144 -2.12 -7.13 -7.81
C ASP A 144 -2.74 -6.69 -9.13
N ILE A 145 -3.25 -7.68 -9.92
CA ILE A 145 -3.63 -7.44 -11.32
C ILE A 145 -4.91 -6.62 -11.50
N ASP A 146 -5.78 -6.57 -10.49
CA ASP A 146 -6.97 -5.71 -10.49
C ASP A 146 -6.70 -4.32 -9.88
N GLY A 147 -5.49 -4.11 -9.30
CA GLY A 147 -5.06 -2.81 -8.78
C GLY A 147 -5.42 -2.55 -7.32
N ILE A 148 -5.93 -3.53 -6.59
CA ILE A 148 -6.38 -3.38 -5.17
C ILE A 148 -5.20 -3.00 -4.27
N ASP A 149 -4.03 -3.64 -4.45
CA ASP A 149 -2.80 -3.31 -3.72
C ASP A 149 -2.39 -1.85 -3.97
N VAL A 150 -2.39 -1.44 -5.24
CA VAL A 150 -2.05 -0.06 -5.63
C VAL A 150 -3.08 0.93 -5.06
N ARG A 151 -4.38 0.57 -5.07
CA ARG A 151 -5.44 1.41 -4.50
C ARG A 151 -5.18 1.72 -3.03
N SER A 152 -4.93 0.70 -2.20
CA SER A 152 -4.67 0.91 -0.77
C SER A 152 -3.46 1.82 -0.53
N LYS A 153 -2.39 1.63 -1.29
CA LYS A 153 -1.19 2.48 -1.23
C LYS A 153 -1.46 3.91 -1.67
N THR A 154 -2.25 4.07 -2.73
CA THR A 154 -2.66 5.38 -3.27
C THR A 154 -3.54 6.14 -2.30
N MET A 155 -4.50 5.46 -1.64
CA MET A 155 -5.35 6.05 -0.60
C MET A 155 -4.52 6.59 0.58
N ILE A 156 -3.60 5.78 1.11
CA ILE A 156 -2.70 6.20 2.20
C ILE A 156 -1.85 7.39 1.76
N SER A 157 -1.30 7.33 0.53
CA SER A 157 -0.48 8.42 -0.02
C SER A 157 -1.26 9.72 -0.16
N ALA A 158 -2.49 9.66 -0.69
CA ALA A 158 -3.36 10.82 -0.87
C ALA A 158 -3.77 11.42 0.48
N SER A 159 -4.15 10.57 1.45
CA SER A 159 -4.54 11.04 2.78
C SER A 159 -3.42 11.82 3.45
N ILE A 160 -2.16 11.37 3.30
CA ILE A 160 -1.02 12.08 3.86
C ILE A 160 -0.61 13.29 3.00
N ALA A 161 -0.60 13.16 1.67
CA ALA A 161 -0.13 14.21 0.78
C ALA A 161 -1.04 15.45 0.79
N PHE A 162 -2.35 15.22 0.79
CA PHE A 162 -3.35 16.29 0.65
C PHE A 162 -4.07 16.64 1.95
N ASP A 163 -3.75 15.95 3.05
CA ASP A 163 -4.41 16.12 4.35
C ASP A 163 -5.92 15.88 4.31
N VAL A 164 -6.30 14.78 3.70
CA VAL A 164 -7.69 14.39 3.47
C VAL A 164 -7.96 12.97 3.93
N ILE A 165 -9.21 12.62 4.11
CA ILE A 165 -9.62 11.23 4.27
C ILE A 165 -9.98 10.67 2.89
N CYS A 166 -9.05 9.94 2.30
CA CYS A 166 -9.28 9.30 1.02
C CYS A 166 -10.01 7.96 1.21
N THR A 167 -11.20 7.84 0.64
CA THR A 167 -12.04 6.63 0.72
C THR A 167 -11.70 5.63 -0.40
N ASP A 168 -12.23 4.41 -0.30
CA ASP A 168 -12.05 3.35 -1.29
C ASP A 168 -12.85 3.54 -2.60
N GLN A 169 -13.62 4.61 -2.69
CA GLN A 169 -14.43 4.99 -3.87
C GLN A 169 -13.63 5.73 -4.93
N ILE A 170 -12.34 5.44 -5.06
CA ILE A 170 -11.52 6.00 -6.14
C ILE A 170 -11.65 5.20 -7.43
N PRO A 171 -11.62 5.82 -8.61
CA PRO A 171 -11.55 5.12 -9.88
C PRO A 171 -10.38 4.16 -9.90
N MET A 172 -10.65 2.91 -10.28
CA MET A 172 -9.63 1.86 -10.31
C MET A 172 -9.78 1.01 -11.58
N SER A 173 -8.67 0.86 -12.31
CA SER A 173 -8.53 -0.08 -13.41
C SER A 173 -7.19 -0.78 -13.27
N GLY A 174 -7.21 -2.11 -13.20
CA GLY A 174 -6.00 -2.94 -13.16
C GLY A 174 -5.45 -3.25 -14.55
N ILE A 175 -4.56 -4.23 -14.61
CA ILE A 175 -3.89 -4.66 -15.85
C ILE A 175 -4.49 -5.94 -16.45
N ARG A 176 -5.49 -6.56 -15.83
CA ARG A 176 -6.06 -7.87 -16.24
C ARG A 176 -6.50 -7.90 -17.70
N ASN A 177 -7.01 -6.80 -18.20
CA ASN A 177 -7.55 -6.68 -19.57
C ASN A 177 -6.56 -6.13 -20.59
N LEU A 178 -5.30 -5.88 -20.21
CA LEU A 178 -4.27 -5.46 -21.15
C LEU A 178 -3.91 -6.61 -22.08
N THR A 179 -3.85 -6.30 -23.35
CA THR A 179 -3.47 -7.25 -24.42
C THR A 179 -2.09 -6.91 -24.96
N LYS A 180 -1.43 -7.89 -25.56
CA LYS A 180 -0.17 -7.64 -26.28
C LYS A 180 -0.33 -6.65 -27.43
N ARG A 181 -1.54 -6.56 -28.02
CA ARG A 181 -1.84 -5.58 -29.07
C ARG A 181 -1.81 -4.15 -28.52
N ASP A 182 -2.37 -3.93 -27.32
CA ASP A 182 -2.32 -2.61 -26.69
C ASP A 182 -0.87 -2.20 -26.43
N LEU A 183 -0.05 -3.12 -25.88
CA LEU A 183 1.36 -2.86 -25.60
C LEU A 183 2.17 -2.61 -26.89
N ALA A 184 1.92 -3.39 -27.95
CA ALA A 184 2.59 -3.21 -29.25
C ALA A 184 2.23 -1.86 -29.88
N MET A 185 0.97 -1.41 -29.74
CA MET A 185 0.52 -0.11 -30.24
C MET A 185 1.28 1.03 -29.57
N PHE A 186 1.39 1.03 -28.23
CA PHE A 186 2.16 2.04 -27.52
C PHE A 186 3.66 1.90 -27.76
N GLY A 187 4.19 0.68 -27.81
CA GLY A 187 5.61 0.42 -28.11
C GLY A 187 6.05 0.94 -29.48
N SER A 188 5.14 0.98 -30.48
CA SER A 188 5.45 1.58 -31.78
C SER A 188 5.63 3.12 -31.75
N HIS A 189 5.32 3.75 -30.62
CA HIS A 189 5.49 5.18 -30.35
C HIS A 189 6.52 5.46 -29.26
N ASP A 190 7.43 4.50 -29.00
CA ASP A 190 8.42 4.56 -27.91
C ASP A 190 7.79 4.76 -26.52
N MET A 191 6.56 4.28 -26.32
CA MET A 191 5.84 4.36 -25.06
C MET A 191 5.68 2.98 -24.45
N THR A 192 5.61 2.93 -23.13
CA THR A 192 5.24 1.72 -22.38
C THR A 192 4.01 1.97 -21.51
N ILE A 193 3.36 0.91 -21.05
CA ILE A 193 2.25 1.03 -20.11
C ILE A 193 2.76 0.67 -18.71
N LYS A 194 2.34 1.44 -17.70
CA LYS A 194 2.59 1.17 -16.29
C LYS A 194 1.31 1.36 -15.48
N LEU A 195 1.11 0.53 -14.44
CA LEU A 195 0.02 0.74 -13.50
C LEU A 195 0.43 1.80 -12.48
N PHE A 196 -0.24 2.95 -12.53
CA PHE A 196 0.02 4.05 -11.62
C PHE A 196 -1.05 4.15 -10.53
N GLY A 197 -0.59 4.42 -9.30
CA GLY A 197 -1.36 5.14 -8.32
C GLY A 197 -1.03 6.62 -8.43
N ARG A 198 -2.03 7.48 -8.57
CA ARG A 198 -1.81 8.92 -8.73
C ARG A 198 -2.86 9.76 -8.03
N GLY A 199 -2.46 10.95 -7.65
CA GLY A 199 -3.35 11.96 -7.08
C GLY A 199 -2.92 13.36 -7.50
N VAL A 200 -3.89 14.25 -7.64
CA VAL A 200 -3.71 15.68 -7.88
C VAL A 200 -4.60 16.48 -6.94
N SER A 201 -4.14 17.64 -6.55
CA SER A 201 -4.91 18.59 -5.72
C SER A 201 -4.63 20.02 -6.15
N ASP A 202 -5.65 20.86 -6.08
CA ASP A 202 -5.55 22.31 -6.28
C ASP A 202 -5.66 23.08 -4.95
N GLY A 203 -5.60 22.38 -3.81
CA GLY A 203 -5.75 22.93 -2.46
C GLY A 203 -7.20 23.04 -1.99
N SER A 204 -8.18 22.99 -2.89
CA SER A 204 -9.62 23.05 -2.56
C SER A 204 -10.35 21.72 -2.84
N SER A 205 -9.86 20.98 -3.81
CA SER A 205 -10.36 19.69 -4.22
C SER A 205 -9.21 18.74 -4.59
N TYR A 206 -9.50 17.45 -4.65
CA TYR A 206 -8.52 16.45 -5.08
C TYR A 206 -9.15 15.38 -5.98
N ALA A 207 -8.33 14.79 -6.85
CA ALA A 207 -8.69 13.63 -7.63
C ALA A 207 -7.60 12.55 -7.47
N VAL A 208 -8.03 11.32 -7.28
CA VAL A 208 -7.16 10.16 -7.05
C VAL A 208 -7.62 9.02 -7.94
N ALA A 209 -6.70 8.28 -8.54
CA ALA A 209 -7.02 7.15 -9.39
C ALA A 209 -5.91 6.08 -9.38
N VAL A 210 -6.31 4.87 -9.74
CA VAL A 210 -5.40 3.76 -10.09
C VAL A 210 -5.73 3.32 -11.50
N GLU A 211 -4.77 3.42 -12.40
CA GLU A 211 -5.01 3.10 -13.81
C GLU A 211 -3.72 2.78 -14.59
N PRO A 212 -3.80 1.98 -15.66
CA PRO A 212 -2.73 1.86 -16.62
C PRO A 212 -2.53 3.19 -17.36
N VAL A 213 -1.28 3.65 -17.40
CA VAL A 213 -0.88 4.91 -18.03
C VAL A 213 0.22 4.64 -19.04
N ALA A 214 0.13 5.23 -20.20
CA ALA A 214 1.20 5.23 -21.21
C ALA A 214 2.26 6.28 -20.82
N VAL A 215 3.53 5.89 -20.79
CA VAL A 215 4.69 6.71 -20.39
C VAL A 215 5.83 6.52 -21.38
#